data_067fb9183e0c7ec8d71ce160733cdfde
#
_entry.id   067fb9183e0c7ec8d71ce160733cdfde
#
_cell.length_a   1.000
_cell.length_b   1.000
_cell.length_c   1.000
_cell.angle_alpha   90.00
_cell.angle_beta   90.00
_cell.angle_gamma   90.00
#
_symmetry.space_group_name_H-M   'P 1'
#
loop_
_entity.id
_entity.type
_entity.pdbx_description
1 polymer ?
#
loop_
_entity_poly.entity_id
_entity_poly.type
_entity_poly.pdbx_seq_one_letter_code
_entity_poly.pdbx_strand_id
1 'polypeptide(L)'
;MRINLASVLVDDQDKALRFYTEILGFQTKHDVPMGQFRWITVVSPEDPDGTELVLEPDEHPAAKPFKDALSSDGIPFTAFAVDNVQAEFDRLQALGVRFTQEPTEMGPVTTAVLDDTCGNLIQIQQAGSQPASEGSGG
;
A
#
# COMPACT_ATOMS: atom_id res chain seq x y z
N MET A 1 -15.44 17.91 4.41
CA MET A 1 -14.25 17.24 4.94
C MET A 1 -13.86 16.13 3.99
N ARG A 2 -12.57 15.98 3.67
CA ARG A 2 -12.10 14.94 2.73
C ARG A 2 -10.82 14.34 3.29
N ILE A 3 -10.61 13.03 3.01
CA ILE A 3 -9.34 12.41 3.34
C ILE A 3 -8.31 12.95 2.35
N ASN A 4 -7.31 13.66 2.88
CA ASN A 4 -6.31 14.34 2.06
C ASN A 4 -4.98 13.59 2.07
N LEU A 5 -4.58 13.12 3.23
CA LEU A 5 -3.31 12.41 3.42
C LEU A 5 -3.56 11.13 4.20
N ALA A 6 -2.84 10.10 3.85
CA ALA A 6 -2.70 8.90 4.65
C ALA A 6 -1.20 8.60 4.71
N SER A 7 -0.76 7.86 5.71
CA SER A 7 0.66 7.63 5.92
C SER A 7 0.98 6.16 6.00
N VAL A 8 2.18 5.81 5.58
CA VAL A 8 2.80 4.53 5.89
C VAL A 8 4.19 4.83 6.49
N LEU A 9 4.53 4.10 7.54
CA LEU A 9 5.81 4.30 8.22
C LEU A 9 6.87 3.42 7.56
N VAL A 10 7.98 4.02 7.15
CA VAL A 10 9.01 3.32 6.39
C VAL A 10 10.36 3.43 7.08
N ASP A 11 11.16 2.39 6.95
CA ASP A 11 12.48 2.35 7.58
C ASP A 11 13.54 3.11 6.78
N ASP A 12 13.30 3.32 5.49
CA ASP A 12 14.24 3.97 4.59
C ASP A 12 13.44 4.66 3.48
N GLN A 13 13.48 5.99 3.44
CA GLN A 13 12.67 6.74 2.49
C GLN A 13 13.09 6.56 1.03
N ASP A 14 14.40 6.41 0.75
CA ASP A 14 14.85 6.15 -0.62
C ASP A 14 14.36 4.80 -1.13
N LYS A 15 14.52 3.78 -0.31
CA LYS A 15 14.06 2.42 -0.65
C LYS A 15 12.55 2.40 -0.83
N ALA A 16 11.83 3.07 0.07
CA ALA A 16 10.37 3.13 0.01
C ALA A 16 9.91 3.82 -1.27
N LEU A 17 10.53 4.95 -1.62
CA LEU A 17 10.14 5.67 -2.83
C LEU A 17 10.32 4.79 -4.06
N ARG A 18 11.43 4.08 -4.16
CA ARG A 18 11.65 3.16 -5.29
C ARG A 18 10.61 2.05 -5.31
N PHE A 19 10.33 1.45 -4.16
CA PHE A 19 9.36 0.36 -4.09
C PHE A 19 7.96 0.82 -4.48
N TYR A 20 7.50 1.92 -3.88
CA TYR A 20 6.14 2.38 -4.10
C TYR A 20 5.94 2.94 -5.51
N THR A 21 6.98 3.47 -6.15
CA THR A 21 6.87 3.99 -7.52
C THR A 21 7.23 2.95 -8.57
N GLU A 22 8.43 2.37 -8.50
CA GLU A 22 8.90 1.49 -9.57
C GLU A 22 8.25 0.12 -9.52
N ILE A 23 7.94 -0.38 -8.33
CA ILE A 23 7.36 -1.72 -8.17
C ILE A 23 5.84 -1.65 -8.13
N LEU A 24 5.26 -0.83 -7.24
CA LEU A 24 3.81 -0.75 -7.11
C LEU A 24 3.15 0.14 -8.14
N GLY A 25 3.87 1.10 -8.72
CA GLY A 25 3.36 1.89 -9.83
C GLY A 25 2.74 3.24 -9.45
N PHE A 26 2.90 3.68 -8.20
CA PHE A 26 2.44 5.02 -7.81
C PHE A 26 3.35 6.09 -8.42
N GLN A 27 2.87 7.32 -8.41
CA GLN A 27 3.63 8.47 -8.93
C GLN A 27 4.03 9.38 -7.77
N THR A 28 5.28 9.87 -7.82
CA THR A 28 5.74 10.84 -6.84
C THR A 28 5.00 12.14 -7.04
N LYS A 29 4.40 12.68 -5.97
CA LYS A 29 3.78 14.00 -6.00
C LYS A 29 4.71 15.03 -5.39
N HIS A 30 5.24 14.75 -4.21
CA HIS A 30 6.17 15.65 -3.54
C HIS A 30 7.40 14.86 -3.08
N ASP A 31 8.55 15.50 -3.16
CA ASP A 31 9.80 14.98 -2.61
C ASP A 31 10.69 16.19 -2.31
N VAL A 32 10.55 16.73 -1.10
CA VAL A 32 11.26 17.95 -0.72
C VAL A 32 11.99 17.73 0.59
N PRO A 33 13.17 18.33 0.75
CA PRO A 33 13.92 18.23 2.00
C PRO A 33 13.13 18.85 3.16
N MET A 34 13.19 18.18 4.32
CA MET A 34 12.54 18.65 5.52
C MET A 34 13.39 18.23 6.71
N GLY A 35 14.38 19.07 7.07
CA GLY A 35 15.35 18.73 8.09
C GLY A 35 16.22 17.57 7.64
N GLN A 36 16.37 16.58 8.50
CA GLN A 36 17.16 15.38 8.17
C GLN A 36 16.37 14.34 7.38
N PHE A 37 15.08 14.59 7.16
CA PHE A 37 14.21 13.69 6.40
C PHE A 37 13.68 14.42 5.18
N ARG A 38 12.80 13.77 4.45
CA ARG A 38 12.15 14.33 3.27
C ARG A 38 10.64 14.23 3.45
N TRP A 39 9.94 15.23 2.94
CA TRP A 39 8.49 15.15 2.77
C TRP A 39 8.26 14.47 1.42
N ILE A 40 7.86 13.21 1.46
CA ILE A 40 7.63 12.43 0.25
C ILE A 40 6.19 11.97 0.23
N THR A 41 5.47 12.29 -0.84
CA THR A 41 4.14 11.74 -1.07
C THR A 41 4.05 11.11 -2.45
N VAL A 42 3.24 10.07 -2.55
CA VAL A 42 2.92 9.42 -3.82
C VAL A 42 1.41 9.41 -4.00
N VAL A 43 0.97 9.34 -5.25
CA VAL A 43 -0.45 9.31 -5.61
C VAL A 43 -0.70 8.19 -6.60
N SER A 44 -1.96 7.77 -6.67
CA SER A 44 -2.40 6.83 -7.69
C SER A 44 -2.35 7.49 -9.07
N PRO A 45 -1.78 6.83 -10.09
CA PRO A 45 -1.75 7.41 -11.43
C PRO A 45 -3.14 7.72 -11.98
N GLU A 46 -4.15 6.97 -11.56
CA GLU A 46 -5.53 7.20 -11.99
C GLU A 46 -6.16 8.41 -11.33
N ASP A 47 -5.56 8.91 -10.24
CA ASP A 47 -6.12 10.03 -9.48
C ASP A 47 -4.99 10.91 -8.92
N PRO A 48 -4.25 11.59 -9.81
CA PRO A 48 -3.05 12.33 -9.37
C PRO A 48 -3.37 13.53 -8.47
N ASP A 49 -4.60 13.97 -8.44
CA ASP A 49 -5.01 15.07 -7.55
C ASP A 49 -5.78 14.57 -6.33
N GLY A 50 -5.83 13.26 -6.14
CA GLY A 50 -6.54 12.65 -5.02
C GLY A 50 -5.70 12.55 -3.76
N THR A 51 -6.09 11.59 -2.91
CA THR A 51 -5.40 11.35 -1.64
C THR A 51 -3.93 11.02 -1.87
N GLU A 52 -3.07 11.65 -1.08
CA GLU A 52 -1.64 11.39 -1.12
C GLU A 52 -1.26 10.41 -0.02
N LEU A 53 -0.36 9.51 -0.34
CA LEU A 53 0.24 8.60 0.64
C LEU A 53 1.60 9.16 1.03
N VAL A 54 1.77 9.45 2.32
CA VAL A 54 3.03 9.97 2.84
C VAL A 54 3.94 8.81 3.22
N LEU A 55 5.16 8.83 2.73
CA LEU A 55 6.19 7.86 3.12
C LEU A 55 6.95 8.45 4.31
N GLU A 56 6.47 8.18 5.53
CA GLU A 56 6.99 8.79 6.73
C GLU A 56 8.11 7.96 7.35
N PRO A 57 9.19 8.60 7.83
CA PRO A 57 10.21 7.86 8.58
C PRO A 57 9.63 7.23 9.84
N ASP A 58 10.07 6.04 10.17
CA ASP A 58 9.61 5.33 11.37
C ASP A 58 10.49 5.63 12.59
N GLU A 59 10.89 6.90 12.74
CA GLU A 59 11.85 7.32 13.76
C GLU A 59 11.26 7.46 15.15
N HIS A 60 9.96 7.61 15.27
CA HIS A 60 9.34 7.68 16.59
C HIS A 60 9.56 6.36 17.33
N PRO A 61 9.91 6.40 18.63
CA PRO A 61 10.18 5.15 19.36
C PRO A 61 9.05 4.13 19.37
N ALA A 62 7.80 4.59 19.22
CA ALA A 62 6.64 3.69 19.17
C ALA A 62 6.44 3.05 17.79
N ALA A 63 7.09 3.56 16.73
CA ALA A 63 6.81 3.13 15.37
C ALA A 63 7.28 1.70 15.10
N LYS A 64 8.54 1.40 15.38
CA LYS A 64 9.08 0.08 15.08
C LYS A 64 8.41 -1.04 15.88
N PRO A 65 8.20 -0.91 17.20
CA PRO A 65 7.45 -1.94 17.92
C PRO A 65 6.05 -2.16 17.37
N PHE A 66 5.37 -1.09 16.97
CA PHE A 66 4.03 -1.18 16.39
C PHE A 66 4.07 -1.93 15.05
N LYS A 67 4.98 -1.54 14.16
CA LYS A 67 5.14 -2.21 12.87
C LYS A 67 5.50 -3.69 13.04
N ASP A 68 6.44 -3.98 13.96
CA ASP A 68 6.87 -5.35 14.19
C ASP A 68 5.72 -6.20 14.72
N ALA A 69 4.90 -5.65 15.61
CA ALA A 69 3.76 -6.37 16.17
C ALA A 69 2.72 -6.69 15.09
N LEU A 70 2.37 -5.72 14.25
CA LEU A 70 1.44 -5.96 13.16
C LEU A 70 1.97 -7.01 12.18
N SER A 71 3.24 -6.87 11.80
CA SER A 71 3.87 -7.78 10.86
C SER A 71 3.94 -9.20 11.40
N SER A 72 4.30 -9.34 12.68
CA SER A 72 4.35 -10.66 13.33
C SER A 72 2.99 -11.34 13.37
N ASP A 73 1.95 -10.56 13.54
CA ASP A 73 0.59 -11.09 13.59
C ASP A 73 -0.06 -11.24 12.21
N GLY A 74 0.68 -10.90 11.15
CA GLY A 74 0.16 -11.00 9.79
C GLY A 74 -0.87 -9.95 9.44
N ILE A 75 -0.86 -8.81 10.15
CA ILE A 75 -1.87 -7.76 9.97
C ILE A 75 -1.33 -6.71 8.99
N PRO A 76 -2.03 -6.47 7.87
CA PRO A 76 -1.61 -5.42 6.94
C PRO A 76 -1.70 -4.04 7.57
N PHE A 77 -0.70 -3.21 7.29
CA PHE A 77 -0.69 -1.82 7.75
C PHE A 77 -1.76 -1.00 7.03
N THR A 78 -1.93 -1.24 5.73
CA THR A 78 -2.93 -0.56 4.92
C THR A 78 -3.30 -1.43 3.72
N ALA A 79 -4.24 -0.95 2.91
CA ALA A 79 -4.70 -1.69 1.74
C ALA A 79 -4.84 -0.76 0.54
N PHE A 80 -4.55 -1.30 -0.64
CA PHE A 80 -4.73 -0.60 -1.91
C PHE A 80 -5.68 -1.38 -2.80
N ALA A 81 -6.49 -0.67 -3.56
CA ALA A 81 -7.39 -1.28 -4.52
C ALA A 81 -6.68 -1.51 -5.86
N VAL A 82 -6.92 -2.68 -6.44
CA VAL A 82 -6.42 -3.02 -7.78
C VAL A 82 -7.58 -3.57 -8.59
N ASP A 83 -7.45 -3.56 -9.92
CA ASP A 83 -8.50 -4.09 -10.78
C ASP A 83 -8.57 -5.61 -10.75
N ASN A 84 -7.41 -6.28 -10.61
CA ASN A 84 -7.32 -7.72 -10.66
C ASN A 84 -6.17 -8.19 -9.76
N VAL A 85 -6.51 -8.79 -8.63
CA VAL A 85 -5.52 -9.22 -7.64
C VAL A 85 -4.60 -10.30 -8.20
N GLN A 86 -5.15 -11.27 -8.95
CA GLN A 86 -4.32 -12.34 -9.49
C GLN A 86 -3.27 -11.79 -10.47
N ALA A 87 -3.67 -10.86 -11.34
CA ALA A 87 -2.75 -10.26 -12.30
C ALA A 87 -1.65 -9.47 -11.59
N GLU A 88 -2.01 -8.71 -10.54
CA GLU A 88 -1.02 -7.97 -9.77
C GLU A 88 -0.09 -8.90 -9.00
N PHE A 89 -0.63 -9.95 -8.42
CA PHE A 89 0.17 -10.96 -7.74
C PHE A 89 1.22 -11.55 -8.68
N ASP A 90 0.79 -11.95 -9.88
CA ASP A 90 1.70 -12.53 -10.87
C ASP A 90 2.78 -11.53 -11.29
N ARG A 91 2.37 -10.28 -11.55
CA ARG A 91 3.29 -9.22 -11.95
C ARG A 91 4.33 -8.94 -10.86
N LEU A 92 3.86 -8.79 -9.63
CA LEU A 92 4.73 -8.43 -8.52
C LEU A 92 5.66 -9.57 -8.13
N GLN A 93 5.18 -10.81 -8.17
CA GLN A 93 6.06 -11.96 -7.95
C GLN A 93 7.18 -12.05 -8.99
N ALA A 94 6.86 -11.74 -10.23
CA ALA A 94 7.87 -11.72 -11.30
C ALA A 94 8.94 -10.66 -11.04
N LEU A 95 8.60 -9.60 -10.31
CA LEU A 95 9.54 -8.55 -9.90
C LEU A 95 10.26 -8.86 -8.58
N GLY A 96 10.00 -10.02 -7.99
CA GLY A 96 10.67 -10.44 -6.76
C GLY A 96 9.98 -10.04 -5.47
N VAL A 97 8.75 -9.55 -5.53
CA VAL A 97 8.00 -9.17 -4.33
C VAL A 97 7.57 -10.41 -3.56
N ARG A 98 7.78 -10.39 -2.24
CA ARG A 98 7.37 -11.48 -1.36
C ARG A 98 5.92 -11.26 -0.92
N PHE A 99 5.10 -12.29 -1.04
CA PHE A 99 3.73 -12.30 -0.54
C PHE A 99 3.63 -13.21 0.68
N THR A 100 2.90 -12.77 1.68
CA THR A 100 2.58 -13.60 2.85
C THR A 100 1.23 -14.26 2.72
N GLN A 101 0.39 -13.77 1.80
CA GLN A 101 -0.89 -14.39 1.48
C GLN A 101 -1.10 -14.31 -0.01
N GLU A 102 -1.36 -15.45 -0.64
CA GLU A 102 -1.70 -15.54 -2.06
C GLU A 102 -3.13 -15.03 -2.29
N PRO A 103 -3.50 -14.76 -3.55
CA PRO A 103 -4.88 -14.32 -3.83
C PRO A 103 -5.91 -15.26 -3.20
N THR A 104 -6.79 -14.68 -2.43
CA THR A 104 -7.78 -15.42 -1.63
C THR A 104 -9.10 -14.68 -1.67
N GLU A 105 -10.17 -15.42 -1.93
CA GLU A 105 -11.52 -14.86 -1.86
C GLU A 105 -11.94 -14.71 -0.40
N MET A 106 -12.31 -13.49 -0.03
CA MET A 106 -12.70 -13.14 1.33
C MET A 106 -14.08 -12.49 1.28
N GLY A 107 -15.10 -13.33 1.09
CA GLY A 107 -16.44 -12.82 0.88
C GLY A 107 -16.56 -12.07 -0.44
N PRO A 108 -16.99 -10.81 -0.43
CA PRO A 108 -17.19 -10.06 -1.68
C PRO A 108 -15.90 -9.51 -2.29
N VAL A 109 -14.76 -9.71 -1.65
CA VAL A 109 -13.48 -9.19 -2.16
C VAL A 109 -12.47 -10.32 -2.31
N THR A 110 -11.53 -10.12 -3.22
CA THR A 110 -10.34 -10.96 -3.33
C THR A 110 -9.16 -10.16 -2.84
N THR A 111 -8.33 -10.75 -2.00
CA THR A 111 -7.19 -10.07 -1.39
C THR A 111 -5.91 -10.88 -1.55
N ALA A 112 -4.79 -10.18 -1.47
CA ALA A 112 -3.47 -10.78 -1.29
C ALA A 112 -2.66 -9.84 -0.40
N VAL A 113 -1.62 -10.34 0.24
CA VAL A 113 -0.82 -9.53 1.16
C VAL A 113 0.65 -9.65 0.78
N LEU A 114 1.28 -8.51 0.60
CA LEU A 114 2.70 -8.43 0.21
C LEU A 114 3.53 -7.72 1.27
N ASP A 115 4.84 -7.93 1.20
CA ASP A 115 5.84 -7.29 2.03
C ASP A 115 6.39 -6.09 1.26
N ASP A 116 6.28 -4.88 1.83
CA ASP A 116 6.74 -3.66 1.15
C ASP A 116 8.25 -3.43 1.31
N THR A 117 8.97 -4.34 1.93
CA THR A 117 10.40 -4.25 2.23
C THR A 117 10.77 -3.15 3.24
N CYS A 118 9.81 -2.40 3.70
CA CYS A 118 10.01 -1.28 4.64
C CYS A 118 9.44 -1.55 6.03
N GLY A 119 9.13 -2.81 6.30
CA GLY A 119 8.64 -3.24 7.60
C GLY A 119 7.12 -3.38 7.67
N ASN A 120 6.43 -3.28 6.55
CA ASN A 120 4.97 -3.35 6.52
C ASN A 120 4.48 -4.49 5.66
N LEU A 121 3.34 -5.05 6.06
CA LEU A 121 2.53 -5.87 5.17
C LEU A 121 1.47 -4.97 4.54
N ILE A 122 1.23 -5.15 3.27
CA ILE A 122 0.28 -4.35 2.49
C ILE A 122 -0.71 -5.29 1.85
N GLN A 123 -2.00 -5.01 2.03
CA GLN A 123 -3.04 -5.78 1.36
C GLN A 123 -3.38 -5.12 0.04
N ILE A 124 -3.48 -5.92 -1.02
CA ILE A 124 -4.12 -5.47 -2.26
C ILE A 124 -5.47 -6.18 -2.36
N GLN A 125 -6.46 -5.48 -2.91
CA GLN A 125 -7.82 -6.01 -2.95
C GLN A 125 -8.55 -5.55 -4.19
N GLN A 126 -9.44 -6.42 -4.68
CA GLN A 126 -10.37 -6.08 -5.74
C GLN A 126 -11.78 -6.41 -5.25
N ALA A 127 -12.75 -5.57 -5.62
CA ALA A 127 -14.15 -5.90 -5.38
C ALA A 127 -14.50 -7.14 -6.19
N GLY A 128 -15.24 -8.04 -5.61
CA GLY A 128 -15.75 -9.19 -6.32
C GLY A 128 -16.74 -8.76 -7.39
N SER A 129 -17.16 -9.69 -8.22
CA SER A 129 -18.18 -9.43 -9.22
C SER A 129 -19.54 -9.27 -8.52
N GLN A 130 -19.69 -8.15 -7.82
CA GLN A 130 -20.92 -7.78 -7.15
C GLN A 130 -21.97 -7.51 -8.21
N PRO A 131 -23.03 -8.14 -8.13
CA PRO A 131 -24.13 -7.69 -8.96
C PRO A 131 -24.52 -6.32 -8.50
N ALA A 132 -24.36 -5.80 -8.60
CA ALA A 132 -24.50 -4.81 -8.11
C ALA A 132 -25.19 -4.31 -7.51
N SER A 133 -24.69 -4.79 -7.51
CA SER A 133 -24.98 -4.40 -7.12
C SER A 133 -25.58 -4.11 -6.89
N GLU A 134 -25.61 -4.54 -7.01
CA GLU A 134 -26.17 -4.31 -6.80
C GLU A 134 -26.65 -3.75 -6.55
N GLY A 135 -26.62 -3.87 -6.96
CA GLY A 135 -27.10 -3.26 -6.70
C GLY A 135 -27.56 -2.79 -6.42
N SER A 136 -27.65 -2.93 -6.27
CA SER A 136 -28.09 -2.45 -5.98
C SER A 136 -28.41 -1.72 -5.90
N GLY A 137 -28.45 -1.75 -6.07
CA GLY A 137 -28.76 -1.17 -5.98
C GLY A 137 -29.09 -0.76 -5.96
N GLY A 138 -29.09 -0.96 -6.14
CA GLY A 138 -29.32 -0.74 -6.06
C GLY A 138 -29.42 -0.50 -6.01
#